data_77b28c02c8ed25c96531a6f84cb42f0a
#
_entry.id   77b28c02c8ed25c96531a6f84cb42f0a
#
_cell.length_a   1.000
_cell.length_b   1.000
_cell.length_c   1.000
_cell.angle_alpha   90.00
_cell.angle_beta   90.00
_cell.angle_gamma   90.00
#
_symmetry.space_group_name_H-M   'P 1'
#
loop_
_entity.id
_entity.type
_entity.pdbx_description
1 polymer ?
#
loop_
_entity_poly.entity_id
_entity_poly.type
_entity_poly.pdbx_seq_one_letter_code
_entity_poly.pdbx_strand_id
1 'polypeptide(L)'
;MCSIIGLTSKELTAQSVREYFDRTVSRGPDATRMAELDGAVLGFHRLSIMGLDERGMQPFYLGGDAVVCNGELYGFRQLRKELSAKYSFKSESDCEIILPLYREYGLEMFKKLDAEFAMIIYDGQTKQLIAARDPIGIRPLYYGHYSDGSLMFASEAKNLVGLCDDIMPFPPGHYYADGKFVRYADLTSVAEYSSDDIDTVCGKIREKLIAGVEKRLDADAPLGFLLSGGLDSSLVCAISAKLLGKKIRTFAIGMDQDPIDLKYARKVADFIGSEHMEVTMTRDEVISSLEEVIAMLGTYDITTIRASMGMYLCCKAIHEKTDVRVLLTGEISDELFGYKYTDFAPSPEEFQREAKKRVDELHMYDVLRADRCISVNSLEARVPFGDLDFVRYVMSIDPKLKMNTYDMGKYLLRRAFEKDGILPDEILWRQKAAFSDAVGHSMVDDLKAYAESVYTDEQFAEDIKKYDFATPFTKESLLYRDIFEKYYPGQARMVKDFWMPNKTWPGCDVDDPSARVLKNYGASGK
;
A
#
# COMPACT_ATOMS: atom_id res chain seq x y z
N MET A 1 9.50 6.37 -3.68
CA MET A 1 8.78 6.96 -2.51
C MET A 1 9.78 7.54 -1.54
N CYS A 2 9.47 8.67 -0.94
CA CYS A 2 10.34 9.30 0.06
C CYS A 2 10.33 8.57 1.42
N SER A 3 11.19 8.99 2.33
CA SER A 3 11.13 8.62 3.74
C SER A 3 11.25 9.86 4.61
N ILE A 4 10.53 9.86 5.72
CA ILE A 4 10.50 10.96 6.69
C ILE A 4 10.76 10.43 8.09
N ILE A 5 11.37 11.27 8.93
CA ILE A 5 11.47 11.09 10.38
C ILE A 5 11.26 12.44 11.06
N GLY A 6 10.62 12.43 12.23
CA GLY A 6 10.43 13.61 13.06
C GLY A 6 10.37 13.25 14.53
N LEU A 7 11.02 14.03 15.36
CA LEU A 7 11.06 13.81 16.80
C LEU A 7 11.22 15.12 17.56
N THR A 8 10.71 15.12 18.80
CA THR A 8 11.00 16.15 19.80
C THR A 8 11.72 15.48 20.96
N SER A 9 12.99 15.73 21.12
CA SER A 9 13.77 15.25 22.26
C SER A 9 14.83 16.29 22.63
N LYS A 10 15.15 16.36 23.90
CA LYS A 10 16.26 17.19 24.38
C LYS A 10 17.60 16.45 24.32
N GLU A 11 17.55 15.14 24.16
CA GLU A 11 18.73 14.26 24.20
C GLU A 11 19.19 13.86 22.79
N LEU A 12 18.25 13.76 21.83
CA LEU A 12 18.52 13.28 20.48
C LEU A 12 18.79 14.45 19.53
N THR A 13 19.84 14.31 18.73
CA THR A 13 20.23 15.25 17.67
C THR A 13 20.06 14.61 16.29
N ALA A 14 20.12 15.39 15.24
CA ALA A 14 20.12 14.88 13.87
C ALA A 14 21.24 13.84 13.65
N GLN A 15 22.41 14.06 14.25
CA GLN A 15 23.53 13.13 14.15
C GLN A 15 23.27 11.81 14.86
N SER A 16 22.66 11.83 16.06
CA SER A 16 22.42 10.60 16.85
C SER A 16 21.36 9.68 16.24
N VAL A 17 20.39 10.24 15.47
CA VAL A 17 19.34 9.45 14.82
C VAL A 17 19.64 9.13 13.36
N ARG A 18 20.75 9.62 12.82
CA ARG A 18 21.08 9.49 11.40
C ARG A 18 21.19 8.05 10.94
N GLU A 19 21.88 7.19 11.68
CA GLU A 19 22.06 5.77 11.34
C GLU A 19 20.70 5.02 11.29
N TYR A 20 19.81 5.34 12.21
CA TYR A 20 18.46 4.77 12.25
C TYR A 20 17.61 5.25 11.06
N PHE A 21 17.71 6.52 10.70
CA PHE A 21 16.99 7.08 9.56
C PHE A 21 17.51 6.51 8.24
N ASP A 22 18.82 6.33 8.08
CA ASP A 22 19.44 5.80 6.87
C ASP A 22 19.04 4.35 6.55
N ARG A 23 18.44 3.60 7.48
CA ARG A 23 17.85 2.28 7.21
C ARG A 23 16.75 2.31 6.14
N THR A 24 16.23 3.49 5.82
CA THR A 24 15.22 3.70 4.76
C THR A 24 15.73 4.57 3.60
N VAL A 25 17.03 4.73 3.44
CA VAL A 25 17.62 5.54 2.36
C VAL A 25 17.21 5.05 0.97
N SER A 26 17.00 3.74 0.79
CA SER A 26 16.54 3.13 -0.47
C SER A 26 15.18 3.67 -0.94
N ARG A 27 14.33 4.16 -0.04
CA ARG A 27 13.07 4.79 -0.40
C ARG A 27 13.28 6.09 -1.17
N GLY A 28 14.30 6.86 -0.80
CA GLY A 28 14.61 8.15 -1.40
C GLY A 28 16.10 8.37 -1.57
N PRO A 29 16.74 7.69 -2.54
CA PRO A 29 18.20 7.69 -2.69
C PRO A 29 18.76 8.95 -3.32
N ASP A 30 17.93 9.81 -3.91
CA ASP A 30 18.39 10.96 -4.69
C ASP A 30 19.04 12.04 -3.82
N ALA A 31 18.52 12.27 -2.61
CA ALA A 31 19.09 13.22 -1.66
C ALA A 31 18.61 12.96 -0.22
N THR A 32 19.43 13.35 0.76
CA THR A 32 19.09 13.28 2.18
C THR A 32 19.31 14.62 2.87
N ARG A 33 18.37 15.05 3.68
CA ARG A 33 18.51 16.23 4.56
C ARG A 33 17.99 15.92 5.95
N MET A 34 18.78 16.31 6.97
CA MET A 34 18.38 16.39 8.37
C MET A 34 18.37 17.86 8.77
N ALA A 35 17.32 18.29 9.46
CA ALA A 35 17.17 19.66 9.94
C ALA A 35 16.94 19.67 11.45
N GLU A 36 17.78 20.39 12.17
CA GLU A 36 17.58 20.69 13.58
C GLU A 36 16.79 21.99 13.71
N LEU A 37 15.70 21.93 14.47
CA LEU A 37 14.81 23.02 14.77
C LEU A 37 14.84 23.29 16.26
N ASP A 38 14.17 24.34 16.73
CA ASP A 38 14.13 24.64 18.17
C ASP A 38 13.31 23.55 18.93
N GLY A 39 14.02 22.55 19.48
CA GLY A 39 13.44 21.43 20.21
C GLY A 39 12.92 20.27 19.34
N ALA A 40 13.24 20.22 18.05
CA ALA A 40 12.83 19.13 17.17
C ALA A 40 13.87 18.83 16.08
N VAL A 41 13.78 17.62 15.54
CA VAL A 41 14.56 17.18 14.37
C VAL A 41 13.59 16.68 13.30
N LEU A 42 13.79 17.10 12.05
CA LEU A 42 13.13 16.55 10.88
C LEU A 42 14.15 15.95 9.91
N GLY A 43 13.85 14.80 9.35
CA GLY A 43 14.65 14.16 8.31
C GLY A 43 13.85 13.81 7.07
N PHE A 44 14.49 13.90 5.90
CA PHE A 44 13.90 13.61 4.61
C PHE A 44 14.88 12.89 3.69
N HIS A 45 14.49 11.69 3.21
CA HIS A 45 15.11 11.02 2.07
C HIS A 45 14.23 11.23 0.86
N ARG A 46 14.80 11.78 -0.21
CA ARG A 46 14.06 12.17 -1.42
C ARG A 46 14.16 11.13 -2.52
N LEU A 47 13.00 10.74 -3.06
CA LEU A 47 12.83 10.23 -4.41
C LEU A 47 12.15 11.33 -5.24
N SER A 48 12.81 11.82 -6.28
CA SER A 48 12.32 12.94 -7.10
C SER A 48 11.26 12.45 -8.08
N ILE A 49 10.00 12.80 -7.83
CA ILE A 49 8.83 12.43 -8.64
C ILE A 49 8.15 13.67 -9.22
N MET A 50 7.87 14.68 -8.37
CA MET A 50 7.34 15.98 -8.76
C MET A 50 8.37 17.06 -8.49
N GLY A 51 8.55 18.01 -9.44
CA GLY A 51 9.57 19.06 -9.30
C GLY A 51 10.96 18.47 -9.17
N LEU A 52 11.52 17.93 -10.24
CA LEU A 52 12.74 17.08 -10.23
C LEU A 52 14.02 17.80 -9.79
N ASP A 53 14.03 19.14 -9.77
CA ASP A 53 15.21 19.92 -9.37
C ASP A 53 15.40 20.00 -7.84
N GLU A 54 16.55 20.56 -7.41
CA GLU A 54 16.93 20.65 -6.00
C GLU A 54 15.97 21.49 -5.14
N ARG A 55 15.18 22.39 -5.75
CA ARG A 55 14.20 23.23 -5.03
C ARG A 55 13.05 22.42 -4.44
N GLY A 56 12.79 21.22 -4.96
CA GLY A 56 11.84 20.27 -4.38
C GLY A 56 12.36 19.52 -3.15
N MET A 57 13.56 19.84 -2.63
CA MET A 57 14.12 19.19 -1.44
C MET A 57 13.50 19.71 -0.16
N GLN A 58 13.02 18.79 0.67
CA GLN A 58 12.41 19.07 1.96
C GLN A 58 13.45 19.02 3.11
N PRO A 59 13.15 19.62 4.31
CA PRO A 59 11.91 20.29 4.70
C PRO A 59 11.63 21.58 3.90
N PHE A 60 10.33 21.84 3.63
CA PHE A 60 9.88 23.17 3.23
C PHE A 60 9.67 24.03 4.46
N TYR A 61 9.83 25.37 4.32
CA TYR A 61 9.75 26.32 5.41
C TYR A 61 8.83 27.49 5.08
N LEU A 62 8.02 27.91 6.06
CA LEU A 62 7.17 29.09 5.96
C LEU A 62 7.01 29.76 7.34
N GLY A 63 7.57 30.96 7.52
CA GLY A 63 7.36 31.78 8.72
C GLY A 63 7.68 31.09 10.06
N GLY A 64 8.71 30.27 10.10
CA GLY A 64 9.15 29.50 11.28
C GLY A 64 8.64 28.07 11.34
N ASP A 65 7.61 27.75 10.55
CA ASP A 65 7.14 26.35 10.41
C ASP A 65 8.01 25.57 9.42
N ALA A 66 8.02 24.27 9.57
CA ALA A 66 8.68 23.34 8.65
C ALA A 66 7.82 22.11 8.39
N VAL A 67 7.95 21.49 7.21
CA VAL A 67 7.23 20.24 6.89
C VAL A 67 8.12 19.27 6.11
N VAL A 68 7.98 18.00 6.44
CA VAL A 68 8.41 16.87 5.63
C VAL A 68 7.21 16.00 5.30
N CYS A 69 7.10 15.59 4.03
CA CYS A 69 5.99 14.79 3.52
C CYS A 69 6.50 13.71 2.57
N ASN A 70 6.16 12.47 2.85
CA ASN A 70 6.21 11.37 1.89
C ASN A 70 4.81 11.23 1.32
N GLY A 71 4.56 11.77 0.13
CA GLY A 71 3.21 11.75 -0.43
C GLY A 71 3.13 12.33 -1.83
N GLU A 72 1.94 12.25 -2.37
CA GLU A 72 1.50 12.84 -3.62
C GLU A 72 0.16 13.54 -3.38
N LEU A 73 0.11 14.85 -3.63
CA LEU A 73 -1.08 15.69 -3.43
C LEU A 73 -1.75 15.95 -4.78
N TYR A 74 -2.84 15.25 -5.04
CA TYR A 74 -3.57 15.37 -6.31
C TYR A 74 -4.30 16.70 -6.42
N GLY A 75 -4.34 17.26 -7.63
CA GLY A 75 -4.96 18.57 -7.86
C GLY A 75 -4.19 19.77 -7.28
N PHE A 76 -2.96 19.59 -6.79
CA PHE A 76 -2.16 20.63 -6.15
C PHE A 76 -1.97 21.87 -7.03
N ARG A 77 -1.90 21.73 -8.36
CA ARG A 77 -1.69 22.87 -9.29
C ARG A 77 -2.81 23.90 -9.18
N GLN A 78 -4.07 23.45 -9.00
CA GLN A 78 -5.20 24.35 -8.80
C GLN A 78 -5.12 25.04 -7.43
N LEU A 79 -4.85 24.28 -6.36
CA LEU A 79 -4.67 24.83 -5.01
C LEU A 79 -3.51 25.83 -4.97
N ARG A 80 -2.38 25.50 -5.60
CA ARG A 80 -1.22 26.39 -5.73
C ARG A 80 -1.59 27.72 -6.41
N LYS A 81 -2.37 27.65 -7.52
CA LYS A 81 -2.84 28.86 -8.21
C LYS A 81 -3.68 29.75 -7.30
N GLU A 82 -4.58 29.18 -6.51
CA GLU A 82 -5.40 29.93 -5.54
C GLU A 82 -4.54 30.54 -4.42
N LEU A 83 -3.62 29.75 -3.87
CA LEU A 83 -2.72 30.20 -2.81
C LEU A 83 -1.70 31.23 -3.29
N SER A 84 -1.36 31.30 -4.58
CA SER A 84 -0.38 32.24 -5.15
C SER A 84 -0.78 33.71 -4.99
N ALA A 85 -2.06 34.00 -4.65
CA ALA A 85 -2.47 35.35 -4.31
C ALA A 85 -1.85 35.88 -2.99
N LYS A 86 -1.43 34.95 -2.10
CA LYS A 86 -0.91 35.27 -0.75
C LYS A 86 0.50 34.71 -0.53
N TYR A 87 0.89 33.65 -1.20
CA TYR A 87 2.12 32.91 -0.97
C TYR A 87 2.98 32.82 -2.24
N SER A 88 4.28 32.83 -2.06
CA SER A 88 5.26 32.63 -3.15
C SER A 88 5.81 31.22 -3.08
N PHE A 89 5.79 30.51 -4.19
CA PHE A 89 6.32 29.16 -4.32
C PHE A 89 7.68 29.16 -5.02
N LYS A 90 8.60 28.31 -4.58
CA LYS A 90 9.98 28.25 -5.06
C LYS A 90 10.28 27.01 -5.90
N SER A 91 9.48 25.97 -5.74
CA SER A 91 9.63 24.67 -6.42
C SER A 91 8.40 24.31 -7.23
N GLU A 92 8.49 23.26 -8.02
CA GLU A 92 7.36 22.63 -8.68
C GLU A 92 6.84 21.40 -7.90
N SER A 93 7.33 21.18 -6.65
CA SER A 93 6.83 20.11 -5.80
C SER A 93 5.39 20.40 -5.34
N ASP A 94 4.57 19.36 -5.40
CA ASP A 94 3.21 19.35 -4.86
C ASP A 94 3.17 19.60 -3.34
N CYS A 95 4.14 19.07 -2.60
CA CYS A 95 4.21 19.18 -1.14
C CYS A 95 4.49 20.61 -0.64
N GLU A 96 4.96 21.54 -1.50
CA GLU A 96 5.21 22.92 -1.08
C GLU A 96 3.92 23.67 -0.68
N ILE A 97 2.75 23.21 -1.12
CA ILE A 97 1.45 23.82 -0.74
C ILE A 97 1.03 23.51 0.70
N ILE A 98 1.66 22.55 1.39
CA ILE A 98 1.22 22.06 2.71
C ILE A 98 1.24 23.16 3.76
N LEU A 99 2.35 23.88 3.90
CA LEU A 99 2.46 24.96 4.90
C LEU A 99 1.52 26.15 4.61
N PRO A 100 1.35 26.62 3.35
CA PRO A 100 0.29 27.56 2.99
C PRO A 100 -1.10 27.07 3.38
N LEU A 101 -1.46 25.81 3.14
CA LEU A 101 -2.75 25.24 3.55
C LEU A 101 -2.90 25.18 5.07
N TYR A 102 -1.83 24.82 5.78
CA TYR A 102 -1.82 24.82 7.24
C TYR A 102 -2.05 26.24 7.81
N ARG A 103 -1.45 27.27 7.21
CA ARG A 103 -1.66 28.67 7.60
C ARG A 103 -3.07 29.17 7.34
N GLU A 104 -3.71 28.74 6.25
CA GLU A 104 -5.08 29.17 5.90
C GLU A 104 -6.16 28.42 6.68
N TYR A 105 -5.96 27.13 6.96
CA TYR A 105 -7.03 26.25 7.46
C TYR A 105 -6.70 25.55 8.79
N GLY A 106 -5.49 25.72 9.33
CA GLY A 106 -5.07 24.95 10.51
C GLY A 106 -5.19 23.45 10.27
N LEU A 107 -5.61 22.70 11.29
CA LEU A 107 -5.77 21.25 11.22
C LEU A 107 -6.94 20.80 10.30
N GLU A 108 -7.88 21.69 9.98
CA GLU A 108 -8.97 21.40 9.02
C GLU A 108 -8.47 21.19 7.60
N MET A 109 -7.21 21.56 7.30
CA MET A 109 -6.60 21.30 5.99
C MET A 109 -6.63 19.82 5.63
N PHE A 110 -6.49 18.90 6.60
CA PHE A 110 -6.46 17.46 6.34
C PHE A 110 -7.73 16.95 5.69
N LYS A 111 -8.88 17.56 5.96
CA LYS A 111 -10.17 17.22 5.34
C LYS A 111 -10.29 17.69 3.89
N LYS A 112 -9.41 18.59 3.46
CA LYS A 112 -9.41 19.18 2.11
C LYS A 112 -8.44 18.52 1.15
N LEU A 113 -7.55 17.66 1.66
CA LEU A 113 -6.54 16.99 0.85
C LEU A 113 -7.14 15.80 0.09
N ASP A 114 -6.92 15.75 -1.21
CA ASP A 114 -7.01 14.56 -2.04
C ASP A 114 -5.58 14.07 -2.28
N ALA A 115 -5.14 13.09 -1.48
CA ALA A 115 -3.72 12.76 -1.41
C ALA A 115 -3.47 11.36 -0.85
N GLU A 116 -2.35 10.78 -1.25
CA GLU A 116 -1.70 9.64 -0.60
C GLU A 116 -0.51 10.17 0.18
N PHE A 117 -0.57 10.23 1.51
CA PHE A 117 0.47 10.93 2.27
C PHE A 117 0.73 10.40 3.68
N ALA A 118 1.97 10.62 4.11
CA ALA A 118 2.38 10.70 5.51
C ALA A 118 3.21 11.97 5.67
N MET A 119 2.87 12.83 6.62
CA MET A 119 3.58 14.09 6.81
C MET A 119 3.83 14.40 8.28
N ILE A 120 4.86 15.21 8.52
CA ILE A 120 5.20 15.76 9.84
C ILE A 120 5.43 17.25 9.67
N ILE A 121 4.63 18.06 10.36
CA ILE A 121 4.74 19.52 10.41
C ILE A 121 5.34 19.90 11.76
N TYR A 122 6.36 20.74 11.75
CA TYR A 122 6.82 21.46 12.93
C TYR A 122 6.14 22.83 12.95
N ASP A 123 5.38 23.10 14.00
CA ASP A 123 4.78 24.41 14.24
C ASP A 123 5.76 25.28 15.02
N GLY A 124 6.27 26.33 14.39
CA GLY A 124 7.29 27.22 14.97
C GLY A 124 6.78 28.10 16.11
N GLN A 125 5.45 28.24 16.28
CA GLN A 125 4.86 29.03 17.38
C GLN A 125 4.76 28.18 18.66
N THR A 126 4.25 26.95 18.51
CA THR A 126 4.05 26.02 19.64
C THR A 126 5.29 25.16 19.90
N LYS A 127 6.21 25.07 18.95
CA LYS A 127 7.39 24.19 18.94
C LYS A 127 7.02 22.71 19.07
N GLN A 128 5.86 22.34 18.54
CA GLN A 128 5.33 20.99 18.56
C GLN A 128 5.35 20.35 17.17
N LEU A 129 5.34 19.03 17.15
CA LEU A 129 5.13 18.26 15.91
C LEU A 129 3.66 17.92 15.76
N ILE A 130 3.18 18.10 14.54
CA ILE A 130 1.90 17.61 14.06
C ILE A 130 2.21 16.53 13.02
N ALA A 131 1.71 15.32 13.23
CA ALA A 131 1.87 14.25 12.25
C ALA A 131 0.51 13.85 11.68
N ALA A 132 0.46 13.43 10.41
CA ALA A 132 -0.80 12.99 9.81
C ALA A 132 -0.56 11.94 8.72
N ARG A 133 -1.55 11.07 8.54
CA ARG A 133 -1.53 9.98 7.57
C ARG A 133 -2.82 9.94 6.76
N ASP A 134 -2.73 9.62 5.47
CA ASP A 134 -3.86 9.53 4.56
C ASP A 134 -4.96 8.58 5.05
N PRO A 135 -6.22 8.72 4.55
CA PRO A 135 -7.38 8.00 5.08
C PRO A 135 -7.34 6.48 4.91
N ILE A 136 -6.54 5.94 4.00
CA ILE A 136 -6.37 4.50 3.76
C ILE A 136 -5.07 3.98 4.40
N GLY A 137 -4.11 4.88 4.63
CA GLY A 137 -2.77 4.55 5.08
C GLY A 137 -1.88 4.01 3.96
N ILE A 138 -2.08 4.53 2.73
CA ILE A 138 -1.27 4.15 1.55
C ILE A 138 0.19 4.49 1.80
N ARG A 139 0.46 5.69 2.32
CA ARG A 139 1.81 6.03 2.75
C ARG A 139 2.04 5.59 4.20
N PRO A 140 3.17 4.92 4.46
CA PRO A 140 3.43 4.42 5.81
C PRO A 140 3.86 5.54 6.75
N LEU A 141 3.41 5.42 8.00
CA LEU A 141 3.87 6.19 9.13
C LEU A 141 3.79 5.32 10.39
N TYR A 142 4.81 5.37 11.21
CA TYR A 142 4.91 4.70 12.50
C TYR A 142 5.26 5.71 13.58
N TYR A 143 4.94 5.38 14.83
CA TYR A 143 5.33 6.16 15.99
C TYR A 143 5.79 5.24 17.12
N GLY A 144 6.54 5.81 18.05
CA GLY A 144 6.97 5.15 19.28
C GLY A 144 7.50 6.17 20.27
N HIS A 145 7.66 5.77 21.53
CA HIS A 145 8.17 6.64 22.58
C HIS A 145 9.64 6.34 22.84
N TYR A 146 10.46 7.38 22.87
CA TYR A 146 11.84 7.31 23.34
C TYR A 146 11.88 7.23 24.86
N SER A 147 13.00 6.84 25.45
CA SER A 147 13.16 6.66 26.90
C SER A 147 12.84 7.90 27.75
N ASP A 148 12.97 9.10 27.19
CA ASP A 148 12.58 10.37 27.85
C ASP A 148 11.08 10.68 27.77
N GLY A 149 10.29 9.77 27.18
CA GLY A 149 8.84 9.92 26.95
C GLY A 149 8.48 10.74 25.72
N SER A 150 9.45 11.26 24.97
CA SER A 150 9.18 11.99 23.74
C SER A 150 8.69 11.07 22.63
N LEU A 151 7.75 11.58 21.80
CA LEU A 151 7.18 10.85 20.68
C LEU A 151 8.02 11.04 19.43
N MET A 152 8.30 9.94 18.75
CA MET A 152 9.00 9.90 17.48
C MET A 152 8.07 9.38 16.39
N PHE A 153 8.21 9.93 15.17
CA PHE A 153 7.50 9.48 13.97
C PHE A 153 8.49 9.12 12.89
N ALA A 154 8.25 8.04 12.15
CA ALA A 154 9.07 7.64 11.02
C ALA A 154 8.25 6.91 9.96
N SER A 155 8.71 6.94 8.72
CA SER A 155 8.06 6.22 7.61
C SER A 155 7.96 4.72 7.87
N GLU A 156 8.98 4.11 8.47
CA GLU A 156 8.98 2.66 8.73
C GLU A 156 9.42 2.33 10.16
N ALA A 157 8.86 1.24 10.70
CA ALA A 157 9.16 0.77 12.05
C ALA A 157 10.67 0.56 12.29
N LYS A 158 11.41 0.07 11.28
CA LYS A 158 12.86 -0.17 11.39
C LYS A 158 13.67 1.09 11.72
N ASN A 159 13.15 2.29 11.40
CA ASN A 159 13.81 3.54 11.82
C ASN A 159 13.72 3.79 13.34
N LEU A 160 12.74 3.17 14.01
CA LEU A 160 12.47 3.34 15.44
C LEU A 160 13.00 2.19 16.27
N VAL A 161 13.30 1.02 15.68
CA VAL A 161 13.87 -0.14 16.38
C VAL A 161 15.22 0.21 16.98
N GLY A 162 15.34 0.03 18.30
CA GLY A 162 16.52 0.39 19.09
C GLY A 162 16.50 1.83 19.62
N LEU A 163 15.48 2.63 19.24
CA LEU A 163 15.20 3.94 19.81
C LEU A 163 13.93 3.93 20.68
N CYS A 164 12.93 3.16 20.27
CA CYS A 164 11.61 3.12 20.92
C CYS A 164 11.28 1.70 21.37
N ASP A 165 10.61 1.59 22.51
CA ASP A 165 10.20 0.30 23.09
C ASP A 165 8.81 -0.15 22.59
N ASP A 166 7.94 0.78 22.17
CA ASP A 166 6.55 0.57 21.78
C ASP A 166 6.28 1.13 20.38
N ILE A 167 6.69 0.40 19.36
CA ILE A 167 6.49 0.86 17.98
C ILE A 167 5.11 0.45 17.49
N MET A 168 4.34 1.42 17.00
CA MET A 168 3.00 1.18 16.48
C MET A 168 2.80 1.87 15.11
N PRO A 169 2.00 1.28 14.21
CA PRO A 169 1.58 1.96 12.99
C PRO A 169 0.69 3.16 13.34
N PHE A 170 0.96 4.30 12.71
CA PHE A 170 0.10 5.49 12.83
C PHE A 170 -1.26 5.21 12.19
N PRO A 171 -2.38 5.47 12.89
CA PRO A 171 -3.70 5.11 12.39
C PRO A 171 -4.07 5.92 11.13
N PRO A 172 -4.59 5.26 10.06
CA PRO A 172 -5.06 5.94 8.86
C PRO A 172 -6.18 6.94 9.14
N GLY A 173 -6.22 8.03 8.37
CA GLY A 173 -7.24 9.07 8.52
C GLY A 173 -7.17 9.86 9.83
N HIS A 174 -6.01 9.83 10.49
CA HIS A 174 -5.79 10.58 11.73
C HIS A 174 -4.68 11.62 11.56
N TYR A 175 -4.74 12.63 12.40
CA TYR A 175 -3.59 13.45 12.74
C TYR A 175 -3.29 13.35 14.24
N TYR A 176 -2.04 13.60 14.59
CA TYR A 176 -1.57 13.79 15.96
C TYR A 176 -1.25 15.26 16.16
N ALA A 177 -1.83 15.86 17.19
CA ALA A 177 -1.55 17.22 17.64
C ALA A 177 -1.91 17.34 19.13
N ASP A 178 -1.23 18.21 19.88
CA ASP A 178 -1.50 18.48 21.29
C ASP A 178 -1.60 17.19 22.15
N GLY A 179 -0.74 16.21 21.89
CA GLY A 179 -0.71 14.96 22.64
C GLY A 179 -1.83 13.96 22.30
N LYS A 180 -2.61 14.18 21.22
CA LYS A 180 -3.79 13.37 20.90
C LYS A 180 -3.83 12.96 19.44
N PHE A 181 -4.30 11.72 19.20
CA PHE A 181 -4.71 11.26 17.87
C PHE A 181 -6.17 11.69 17.64
N VAL A 182 -6.41 12.35 16.52
CA VAL A 182 -7.75 12.83 16.13
C VAL A 182 -8.07 12.30 14.74
N ARG A 183 -9.19 11.59 14.61
CA ARG A 183 -9.68 11.11 13.32
C ARG A 183 -10.27 12.27 12.51
N TYR A 184 -9.74 12.54 11.34
CA TYR A 184 -10.24 13.59 10.44
C TYR A 184 -11.03 13.03 9.25
N ALA A 185 -10.86 11.75 8.91
CA ALA A 185 -11.56 11.09 7.81
C ALA A 185 -11.95 9.64 8.14
N ASP A 186 -13.13 9.24 7.69
CA ASP A 186 -13.64 7.88 7.69
C ASP A 186 -14.24 7.58 6.31
N LEU A 187 -13.59 6.73 5.53
CA LEU A 187 -14.05 6.38 4.18
C LEU A 187 -15.03 5.21 4.16
N THR A 188 -15.10 4.46 5.24
CA THR A 188 -15.82 3.19 5.34
C THR A 188 -17.12 3.29 6.13
N SER A 189 -17.34 4.40 6.82
CA SER A 189 -18.58 4.70 7.51
C SER A 189 -19.61 5.22 6.51
N VAL A 190 -20.69 4.47 6.34
CA VAL A 190 -21.77 4.79 5.41
C VAL A 190 -23.04 5.10 6.19
N ALA A 191 -23.54 6.32 6.07
CA ALA A 191 -24.79 6.74 6.73
C ALA A 191 -26.02 6.16 6.02
N GLU A 192 -26.02 6.19 4.69
CA GLU A 192 -27.08 5.65 3.84
C GLU A 192 -26.48 5.00 2.59
N TYR A 193 -27.01 3.86 2.19
CA TYR A 193 -26.63 3.23 0.94
C TYR A 193 -27.28 3.95 -0.26
N SER A 194 -26.56 3.99 -1.38
CA SER A 194 -27.08 4.51 -2.63
C SER A 194 -28.32 3.71 -3.08
N SER A 195 -29.33 4.44 -3.52
CA SER A 195 -30.53 3.88 -4.15
C SER A 195 -30.42 3.78 -5.68
N ASP A 196 -29.21 3.97 -6.22
CA ASP A 196 -28.96 3.87 -7.66
C ASP A 196 -29.29 2.47 -8.19
N ASP A 197 -29.85 2.40 -9.38
CA ASP A 197 -29.97 1.14 -10.10
C ASP A 197 -28.61 0.63 -10.58
N ILE A 198 -28.56 -0.65 -10.99
CA ILE A 198 -27.30 -1.31 -11.34
C ILE A 198 -26.57 -0.63 -12.52
N ASP A 199 -27.27 -0.05 -13.48
CA ASP A 199 -26.66 0.62 -14.64
C ASP A 199 -26.05 1.96 -14.23
N THR A 200 -26.73 2.71 -13.38
CA THR A 200 -26.20 3.93 -12.75
C THR A 200 -24.99 3.64 -11.88
N VAL A 201 -25.06 2.58 -11.06
CA VAL A 201 -23.93 2.12 -10.23
C VAL A 201 -22.71 1.81 -11.11
N CYS A 202 -22.87 1.01 -12.16
CA CYS A 202 -21.78 0.67 -13.07
C CYS A 202 -21.21 1.91 -13.79
N GLY A 203 -22.09 2.84 -14.21
CA GLY A 203 -21.65 4.11 -14.81
C GLY A 203 -20.77 4.94 -13.87
N LYS A 204 -21.17 5.09 -12.62
CA LYS A 204 -20.39 5.82 -11.59
C LYS A 204 -19.10 5.09 -11.21
N ILE A 205 -19.10 3.76 -11.09
CA ILE A 205 -17.87 2.97 -10.86
C ILE A 205 -16.86 3.27 -11.96
N ARG A 206 -17.32 3.20 -13.23
CA ARG A 206 -16.49 3.45 -14.39
C ARG A 206 -15.91 4.87 -14.39
N GLU A 207 -16.77 5.88 -14.25
CA GLU A 207 -16.37 7.29 -14.22
C GLU A 207 -15.33 7.58 -13.15
N LYS A 208 -15.59 7.14 -11.91
CA LYS A 208 -14.72 7.40 -10.78
C LYS A 208 -13.40 6.63 -10.84
N LEU A 209 -13.39 5.39 -11.36
CA LEU A 209 -12.13 4.67 -11.56
C LEU A 209 -11.27 5.32 -12.64
N ILE A 210 -11.88 5.77 -13.75
CA ILE A 210 -11.15 6.51 -14.79
C ILE A 210 -10.55 7.79 -14.21
N ALA A 211 -11.32 8.57 -13.45
CA ALA A 211 -10.82 9.78 -12.79
C ALA A 211 -9.70 9.46 -11.77
N GLY A 212 -9.83 8.37 -11.01
CA GLY A 212 -8.81 7.91 -10.07
C GLY A 212 -7.50 7.51 -10.75
N VAL A 213 -7.57 6.87 -11.93
CA VAL A 213 -6.39 6.58 -12.76
C VAL A 213 -5.79 7.87 -13.30
N GLU A 214 -6.61 8.77 -13.86
CA GLU A 214 -6.17 10.02 -14.47
C GLU A 214 -5.35 10.87 -13.50
N LYS A 215 -5.83 11.07 -12.27
CA LYS A 215 -5.10 11.78 -11.22
C LYS A 215 -3.70 11.21 -10.98
N ARG A 216 -3.55 9.89 -11.03
CA ARG A 216 -2.30 9.17 -10.74
C ARG A 216 -1.32 9.09 -11.90
N LEU A 217 -1.73 9.61 -13.07
CA LEU A 217 -0.83 9.76 -14.24
C LEU A 217 -0.03 11.07 -14.21
N ASP A 218 -0.36 12.03 -13.33
CA ASP A 218 0.37 13.29 -13.18
C ASP A 218 1.69 13.05 -12.44
N ALA A 219 2.79 12.93 -13.17
CA ALA A 219 4.14 12.78 -12.65
C ALA A 219 5.16 13.37 -13.64
N ASP A 220 6.19 14.04 -13.10
CA ASP A 220 7.32 14.51 -13.90
C ASP A 220 8.34 13.38 -14.16
N ALA A 221 8.32 12.33 -13.32
CA ALA A 221 9.17 11.15 -13.44
C ALA A 221 8.53 10.06 -14.32
N PRO A 222 9.34 9.15 -14.92
CA PRO A 222 8.85 8.08 -15.80
C PRO A 222 7.90 7.10 -15.11
N LEU A 223 6.75 6.83 -15.75
CA LEU A 223 5.71 5.92 -15.30
C LEU A 223 5.91 4.49 -15.84
N GLY A 224 5.51 3.51 -15.01
CA GLY A 224 5.35 2.11 -15.36
C GLY A 224 4.09 1.51 -14.70
N PHE A 225 3.72 0.31 -15.11
CA PHE A 225 2.46 -0.31 -14.70
C PHE A 225 2.67 -1.80 -14.40
N LEU A 226 2.27 -2.24 -13.21
CA LEU A 226 2.26 -3.67 -12.90
C LEU A 226 1.05 -4.33 -13.59
N LEU A 227 1.29 -5.40 -14.32
CA LEU A 227 0.29 -6.12 -15.12
C LEU A 227 0.34 -7.61 -14.86
N SER A 228 -0.53 -8.12 -13.99
CA SER A 228 -0.62 -9.55 -13.69
C SER A 228 -1.56 -10.33 -14.64
N GLY A 229 -2.24 -9.65 -15.58
CA GLY A 229 -3.27 -10.27 -16.40
C GLY A 229 -4.58 -10.57 -15.65
N GLY A 230 -4.68 -10.19 -14.36
CA GLY A 230 -5.92 -10.14 -13.59
C GLY A 230 -6.74 -8.90 -13.94
N LEU A 231 -8.04 -8.91 -13.59
CA LEU A 231 -8.98 -7.82 -13.91
C LEU A 231 -8.45 -6.44 -13.48
N ASP A 232 -8.02 -6.33 -12.23
CA ASP A 232 -7.74 -5.05 -11.58
C ASP A 232 -6.53 -4.33 -12.24
N SER A 233 -5.40 -5.02 -12.32
CA SER A 233 -4.19 -4.50 -12.98
C SER A 233 -4.43 -4.24 -14.47
N SER A 234 -5.20 -5.11 -15.14
CA SER A 234 -5.50 -4.95 -16.56
C SER A 234 -6.37 -3.71 -16.82
N LEU A 235 -7.37 -3.42 -15.96
CA LEU A 235 -8.17 -2.20 -16.06
C LEU A 235 -7.32 -0.94 -15.87
N VAL A 236 -6.44 -0.92 -14.86
CA VAL A 236 -5.52 0.21 -14.63
C VAL A 236 -4.64 0.44 -15.87
N CYS A 237 -4.04 -0.61 -16.42
CA CYS A 237 -3.20 -0.51 -17.62
C CYS A 237 -3.98 -0.03 -18.85
N ALA A 238 -5.17 -0.61 -19.10
CA ALA A 238 -5.98 -0.29 -20.28
C ALA A 238 -6.52 1.16 -20.24
N ILE A 239 -7.02 1.60 -19.07
CA ILE A 239 -7.46 2.98 -18.85
C ILE A 239 -6.29 3.94 -19.08
N SER A 240 -5.12 3.64 -18.48
CA SER A 240 -3.92 4.46 -18.60
C SER A 240 -3.42 4.58 -20.04
N ALA A 241 -3.39 3.46 -20.79
CA ALA A 241 -3.02 3.47 -22.20
C ALA A 241 -3.95 4.35 -23.03
N LYS A 242 -5.26 4.26 -22.77
CA LYS A 242 -6.30 5.08 -23.45
C LYS A 242 -6.16 6.57 -23.13
N LEU A 243 -5.97 6.93 -21.84
CA LEU A 243 -5.83 8.32 -21.41
C LEU A 243 -4.56 8.97 -21.94
N LEU A 244 -3.43 8.25 -21.88
CA LEU A 244 -2.15 8.77 -22.34
C LEU A 244 -2.03 8.83 -23.87
N GLY A 245 -2.80 8.03 -24.61
CA GLY A 245 -2.76 7.97 -26.08
C GLY A 245 -1.39 7.57 -26.65
N LYS A 246 -0.55 6.89 -25.87
CA LYS A 246 0.80 6.44 -26.22
C LYS A 246 1.08 5.06 -25.64
N LYS A 247 2.13 4.38 -26.15
CA LYS A 247 2.57 3.12 -25.56
C LYS A 247 2.99 3.33 -24.11
N ILE A 248 2.45 2.51 -23.22
CA ILE A 248 2.84 2.46 -21.81
C ILE A 248 3.79 1.30 -21.57
N ARG A 249 4.59 1.37 -20.50
CA ARG A 249 5.51 0.29 -20.09
C ARG A 249 4.85 -0.57 -19.03
N THR A 250 4.65 -1.85 -19.31
CA THR A 250 4.00 -2.80 -18.41
C THR A 250 4.96 -3.90 -17.98
N PHE A 251 4.79 -4.40 -16.75
CA PHE A 251 5.69 -5.35 -16.10
C PHE A 251 4.90 -6.49 -15.48
N ALA A 252 5.36 -7.71 -15.69
CA ALA A 252 4.82 -8.91 -15.09
C ALA A 252 5.93 -9.82 -14.55
N ILE A 253 5.59 -10.67 -13.59
CA ILE A 253 6.49 -11.69 -13.06
C ILE A 253 5.78 -13.03 -12.95
N GLY A 254 6.53 -14.11 -13.13
CA GLY A 254 6.05 -15.47 -12.92
C GLY A 254 7.20 -16.41 -12.58
N MET A 255 6.86 -17.57 -12.02
CA MET A 255 7.83 -18.67 -11.84
C MET A 255 8.33 -19.16 -13.20
N ASP A 256 9.50 -19.79 -13.22
CA ASP A 256 10.06 -20.46 -14.39
C ASP A 256 9.23 -21.69 -14.83
N GLN A 257 8.36 -22.20 -13.94
CA GLN A 257 7.45 -23.31 -14.19
C GLN A 257 6.00 -22.85 -14.09
N ASP A 258 5.21 -23.12 -15.14
CA ASP A 258 3.76 -22.83 -15.26
C ASP A 258 3.32 -21.42 -14.82
N PRO A 259 3.91 -20.35 -15.36
CA PRO A 259 3.54 -18.99 -15.02
C PRO A 259 2.21 -18.58 -15.67
N ILE A 260 1.10 -18.90 -15.04
CA ILE A 260 -0.26 -18.64 -15.58
C ILE A 260 -0.47 -17.15 -15.84
N ASP A 261 -0.06 -16.31 -14.91
CA ASP A 261 -0.27 -14.86 -15.01
C ASP A 261 0.52 -14.23 -16.16
N LEU A 262 1.74 -14.70 -16.47
CA LEU A 262 2.50 -14.19 -17.62
C LEU A 262 1.76 -14.38 -18.95
N LYS A 263 1.06 -15.51 -19.11
CA LYS A 263 0.27 -15.79 -20.31
C LYS A 263 -0.86 -14.76 -20.49
N TYR A 264 -1.57 -14.44 -19.41
CA TYR A 264 -2.67 -13.47 -19.47
C TYR A 264 -2.18 -12.04 -19.51
N ALA A 265 -1.08 -11.73 -18.82
CA ALA A 265 -0.43 -10.41 -18.89
C ALA A 265 0.02 -10.10 -20.32
N ARG A 266 0.63 -11.09 -21.03
CA ARG A 266 1.02 -10.96 -22.43
C ARG A 266 -0.18 -10.63 -23.33
N LYS A 267 -1.31 -11.34 -23.17
CA LYS A 267 -2.52 -11.08 -23.95
C LYS A 267 -3.05 -9.64 -23.77
N VAL A 268 -3.05 -9.15 -22.53
CA VAL A 268 -3.45 -7.77 -22.24
C VAL A 268 -2.44 -6.79 -22.85
N ALA A 269 -1.15 -7.04 -22.66
CA ALA A 269 -0.09 -6.19 -23.19
C ALA A 269 -0.16 -6.04 -24.72
N ASP A 270 -0.39 -7.16 -25.43
CA ASP A 270 -0.54 -7.17 -26.89
C ASP A 270 -1.81 -6.42 -27.30
N PHE A 271 -2.93 -6.60 -26.57
CA PHE A 271 -4.20 -5.94 -26.86
C PHE A 271 -4.11 -4.42 -26.72
N ILE A 272 -3.50 -3.93 -25.63
CA ILE A 272 -3.34 -2.48 -25.40
C ILE A 272 -2.11 -1.89 -26.12
N GLY A 273 -1.28 -2.73 -26.76
CA GLY A 273 -0.10 -2.31 -27.50
C GLY A 273 1.02 -1.75 -26.60
N SER A 274 1.17 -2.27 -25.36
CA SER A 274 2.19 -1.81 -24.42
C SER A 274 3.59 -2.32 -24.75
N GLU A 275 4.61 -1.63 -24.24
CA GLU A 275 5.97 -2.15 -24.11
C GLU A 275 6.05 -3.02 -22.86
N HIS A 276 6.05 -4.34 -23.04
CA HIS A 276 5.88 -5.30 -21.97
C HIS A 276 7.16 -6.04 -21.63
N MET A 277 7.57 -6.01 -20.37
CA MET A 277 8.68 -6.76 -19.83
C MET A 277 8.18 -7.86 -18.89
N GLU A 278 8.58 -9.08 -19.15
CA GLU A 278 8.37 -10.24 -18.29
C GLU A 278 9.63 -10.52 -17.46
N VAL A 279 9.42 -10.80 -16.19
CA VAL A 279 10.44 -11.23 -15.24
C VAL A 279 10.15 -12.68 -14.88
N THR A 280 11.17 -13.51 -14.92
CA THR A 280 11.08 -14.90 -14.46
C THR A 280 11.81 -15.02 -13.13
N MET A 281 11.23 -15.72 -12.18
CA MET A 281 11.86 -16.04 -10.89
C MET A 281 11.95 -17.55 -10.69
N THR A 282 12.98 -17.96 -9.98
CA THR A 282 13.26 -19.36 -9.64
C THR A 282 12.93 -19.63 -8.16
N ARG A 283 12.77 -20.92 -7.82
CA ARG A 283 12.61 -21.35 -6.42
C ARG A 283 13.76 -20.85 -5.52
N ASP A 284 14.99 -20.94 -6.00
CA ASP A 284 16.16 -20.55 -5.20
C ASP A 284 16.20 -19.04 -4.95
N GLU A 285 15.81 -18.21 -5.93
CA GLU A 285 15.66 -16.76 -5.74
C GLU A 285 14.55 -16.44 -4.72
N VAL A 286 13.41 -17.13 -4.76
CA VAL A 286 12.33 -16.97 -3.78
C VAL A 286 12.84 -17.30 -2.38
N ILE A 287 13.42 -18.47 -2.15
CA ILE A 287 13.89 -18.90 -0.83
C ILE A 287 15.02 -18.00 -0.31
N SER A 288 15.99 -17.64 -1.17
CA SER A 288 17.10 -16.76 -0.75
C SER A 288 16.68 -15.34 -0.41
N SER A 289 15.57 -14.85 -0.98
CA SER A 289 15.04 -13.51 -0.71
C SER A 289 14.09 -13.45 0.50
N LEU A 290 13.70 -14.60 1.08
CA LEU A 290 12.66 -14.65 2.09
C LEU A 290 12.99 -13.82 3.34
N GLU A 291 14.19 -13.95 3.87
CA GLU A 291 14.62 -13.20 5.06
C GLU A 291 14.65 -11.69 4.80
N GLU A 292 15.18 -11.28 3.65
CA GLU A 292 15.21 -9.87 3.23
C GLU A 292 13.79 -9.30 3.08
N VAL A 293 12.88 -10.06 2.47
CA VAL A 293 11.49 -9.65 2.29
C VAL A 293 10.78 -9.48 3.64
N ILE A 294 10.94 -10.38 4.59
CA ILE A 294 10.34 -10.26 5.93
C ILE A 294 10.94 -9.05 6.67
N ALA A 295 12.24 -8.87 6.62
CA ALA A 295 12.93 -7.73 7.24
C ALA A 295 12.47 -6.38 6.64
N MET A 296 12.29 -6.33 5.32
CA MET A 296 11.80 -5.15 4.59
C MET A 296 10.34 -4.85 4.93
N LEU A 297 9.47 -5.86 4.97
CA LEU A 297 8.04 -5.70 5.22
C LEU A 297 7.76 -5.22 6.65
N GLY A 298 8.48 -5.77 7.65
CA GLY A 298 8.17 -5.56 9.06
C GLY A 298 6.85 -6.22 9.48
N THR A 299 6.56 -7.39 8.92
CA THR A 299 5.39 -8.22 9.28
C THR A 299 5.77 -9.70 9.26
N TYR A 300 5.01 -10.51 9.99
CA TYR A 300 5.07 -11.98 9.95
C TYR A 300 3.81 -12.58 9.34
N ASP A 301 2.94 -11.78 8.72
CA ASP A 301 1.71 -12.27 8.08
C ASP A 301 2.01 -13.11 6.84
N ILE A 302 1.43 -14.32 6.82
CA ILE A 302 1.68 -15.32 5.78
C ILE A 302 1.28 -14.81 4.39
N THR A 303 0.08 -14.23 4.26
CA THR A 303 -0.45 -13.80 2.95
C THR A 303 0.36 -12.65 2.38
N THR A 304 0.69 -11.68 3.22
CA THR A 304 1.50 -10.52 2.85
C THR A 304 2.88 -10.95 2.38
N ILE A 305 3.55 -11.87 3.11
CA ILE A 305 4.88 -12.35 2.75
C ILE A 305 4.85 -13.13 1.44
N ARG A 306 3.95 -14.13 1.30
CA ARG A 306 3.81 -14.92 0.06
C ARG A 306 3.60 -14.03 -1.18
N ALA A 307 2.68 -13.07 -1.09
CA ALA A 307 2.39 -12.16 -2.19
C ALA A 307 3.53 -11.15 -2.44
N SER A 308 4.36 -10.86 -1.44
CA SER A 308 5.49 -9.94 -1.57
C SER A 308 6.65 -10.54 -2.34
N MET A 309 6.85 -11.86 -2.34
CA MET A 309 8.00 -12.49 -3.00
C MET A 309 8.08 -12.09 -4.48
N GLY A 310 7.01 -12.34 -5.23
CA GLY A 310 6.96 -11.97 -6.64
C GLY A 310 7.01 -10.46 -6.87
N MET A 311 6.27 -9.67 -6.06
CA MET A 311 6.25 -8.21 -6.23
C MET A 311 7.63 -7.60 -5.97
N TYR A 312 8.35 -8.03 -4.93
CA TYR A 312 9.70 -7.58 -4.61
C TYR A 312 10.67 -7.85 -5.76
N LEU A 313 10.72 -9.11 -6.25
CA LEU A 313 11.62 -9.50 -7.34
C LEU A 313 11.29 -8.79 -8.66
N CYS A 314 9.99 -8.56 -8.95
CA CYS A 314 9.58 -7.78 -10.09
C CYS A 314 10.07 -6.32 -10.00
N CYS A 315 9.84 -5.67 -8.86
CA CYS A 315 10.26 -4.28 -8.64
C CYS A 315 11.79 -4.12 -8.66
N LYS A 316 12.54 -5.09 -8.14
CA LYS A 316 14.00 -5.16 -8.23
C LYS A 316 14.46 -5.17 -9.68
N ALA A 317 13.88 -6.05 -10.51
CA ALA A 317 14.20 -6.13 -11.93
C ALA A 317 13.82 -4.84 -12.70
N ILE A 318 12.71 -4.19 -12.36
CA ILE A 318 12.31 -2.90 -12.94
C ILE A 318 13.35 -1.82 -12.62
N HIS A 319 13.74 -1.70 -11.35
CA HIS A 319 14.75 -0.74 -10.92
C HIS A 319 16.09 -0.94 -11.61
N GLU A 320 16.55 -2.19 -11.73
CA GLU A 320 17.85 -2.53 -12.32
C GLU A 320 17.89 -2.34 -13.85
N LYS A 321 16.76 -2.52 -14.54
CA LYS A 321 16.71 -2.59 -16.02
C LYS A 321 16.03 -1.42 -16.70
N THR A 322 15.45 -0.48 -15.94
CA THR A 322 14.69 0.63 -16.50
C THR A 322 14.93 1.95 -15.75
N ASP A 323 14.47 3.05 -16.34
CA ASP A 323 14.45 4.38 -15.73
C ASP A 323 13.10 4.71 -15.06
N VAL A 324 12.19 3.74 -14.94
CA VAL A 324 10.89 3.94 -14.27
C VAL A 324 11.10 4.35 -12.81
N ARG A 325 10.28 5.28 -12.36
CA ARG A 325 10.28 5.77 -10.98
C ARG A 325 8.93 5.63 -10.29
N VAL A 326 7.84 5.56 -11.05
CA VAL A 326 6.48 5.46 -10.53
C VAL A 326 5.81 4.21 -11.11
N LEU A 327 5.16 3.42 -10.25
CA LEU A 327 4.41 2.22 -10.63
C LEU A 327 2.94 2.35 -10.21
N LEU A 328 2.03 2.24 -11.18
CA LEU A 328 0.60 2.08 -10.90
C LEU A 328 0.27 0.60 -10.68
N THR A 329 -0.58 0.33 -9.68
CA THR A 329 -0.96 -1.02 -9.26
C THR A 329 -2.48 -1.19 -9.20
N GLY A 330 -2.96 -2.43 -9.12
CA GLY A 330 -4.38 -2.80 -9.01
C GLY A 330 -4.85 -3.11 -7.58
N GLU A 331 -4.09 -2.73 -6.54
CA GLU A 331 -4.43 -3.01 -5.14
C GLU A 331 -5.73 -2.34 -4.69
N ILE A 332 -6.33 -2.80 -3.59
CA ILE A 332 -7.56 -2.30 -2.93
C ILE A 332 -8.85 -2.81 -3.57
N SER A 333 -8.83 -3.24 -4.82
CA SER A 333 -10.04 -3.67 -5.52
C SER A 333 -10.72 -4.88 -4.86
N ASP A 334 -9.95 -5.82 -4.30
CA ASP A 334 -10.46 -7.03 -3.65
C ASP A 334 -11.24 -6.70 -2.36
N GLU A 335 -10.80 -5.73 -1.59
CA GLU A 335 -11.43 -5.31 -0.34
C GLU A 335 -12.74 -4.53 -0.58
N LEU A 336 -12.81 -3.82 -1.71
CA LEU A 336 -13.98 -3.03 -2.08
C LEU A 336 -15.10 -3.87 -2.70
N PHE A 337 -14.75 -4.82 -3.59
CA PHE A 337 -15.72 -5.58 -4.40
C PHE A 337 -15.87 -7.04 -3.97
N GLY A 338 -15.07 -7.49 -3.04
CA GLY A 338 -15.03 -8.87 -2.58
C GLY A 338 -13.96 -9.72 -3.25
N TYR A 339 -13.57 -10.76 -2.54
CA TYR A 339 -12.60 -11.77 -2.92
C TYR A 339 -13.22 -13.18 -2.74
N LYS A 340 -12.53 -14.24 -3.11
CA LYS A 340 -13.05 -15.63 -3.08
C LYS A 340 -13.78 -16.01 -1.78
N TYR A 341 -13.25 -15.65 -0.62
CA TYR A 341 -13.88 -16.00 0.66
C TYR A 341 -15.14 -15.18 0.94
N THR A 342 -15.29 -13.99 0.37
CA THR A 342 -16.48 -13.17 0.59
C THR A 342 -17.73 -13.72 -0.10
N ASP A 343 -17.57 -14.68 -1.03
CA ASP A 343 -18.70 -15.43 -1.60
C ASP A 343 -19.45 -16.25 -0.53
N PHE A 344 -18.82 -16.51 0.63
CA PHE A 344 -19.43 -17.20 1.77
C PHE A 344 -20.12 -16.26 2.77
N ALA A 345 -20.17 -14.95 2.49
CA ALA A 345 -20.83 -13.99 3.36
C ALA A 345 -22.31 -14.37 3.55
N PRO A 346 -22.80 -14.55 4.80
CA PRO A 346 -24.15 -15.05 5.05
C PRO A 346 -25.24 -14.00 4.77
N SER A 347 -24.90 -12.72 4.72
CA SER A 347 -25.82 -11.63 4.39
C SER A 347 -25.08 -10.42 3.82
N PRO A 348 -25.82 -9.49 3.17
CA PRO A 348 -25.25 -8.23 2.69
C PRO A 348 -24.59 -7.39 3.81
N GLU A 349 -25.17 -7.41 5.00
CA GLU A 349 -24.64 -6.67 6.16
C GLU A 349 -23.31 -7.26 6.62
N GLU A 350 -23.18 -8.59 6.64
CA GLU A 350 -21.92 -9.27 6.95
C GLU A 350 -20.86 -9.01 5.89
N PHE A 351 -21.25 -9.06 4.60
CA PHE A 351 -20.36 -8.69 3.50
C PHE A 351 -19.80 -7.25 3.69
N GLN A 352 -20.69 -6.29 3.97
CA GLN A 352 -20.29 -4.90 4.16
C GLN A 352 -19.41 -4.70 5.40
N ARG A 353 -19.70 -5.43 6.49
CA ARG A 353 -18.88 -5.41 7.71
C ARG A 353 -17.47 -5.91 7.44
N GLU A 354 -17.36 -6.99 6.68
CA GLU A 354 -16.07 -7.55 6.29
C GLU A 354 -15.32 -6.61 5.34
N ALA A 355 -15.99 -6.05 4.32
CA ALA A 355 -15.40 -5.07 3.42
C ALA A 355 -14.85 -3.85 4.19
N LYS A 356 -15.65 -3.31 5.14
CA LYS A 356 -15.20 -2.23 6.02
C LYS A 356 -13.94 -2.61 6.79
N LYS A 357 -13.95 -3.78 7.44
CA LYS A 357 -12.80 -4.29 8.20
C LYS A 357 -11.55 -4.35 7.31
N ARG A 358 -11.67 -4.92 6.10
CA ARG A 358 -10.53 -5.10 5.20
C ARG A 358 -9.98 -3.78 4.68
N VAL A 359 -10.84 -2.81 4.35
CA VAL A 359 -10.40 -1.47 3.95
C VAL A 359 -9.73 -0.73 5.11
N ASP A 360 -10.26 -0.82 6.33
CA ASP A 360 -9.65 -0.21 7.53
C ASP A 360 -8.28 -0.84 7.86
N GLU A 361 -8.05 -2.10 7.49
CA GLU A 361 -6.82 -2.86 7.76
C GLU A 361 -5.84 -2.92 6.58
N LEU A 362 -6.14 -2.30 5.43
CA LEU A 362 -5.29 -2.32 4.22
C LEU A 362 -3.82 -1.97 4.50
N HIS A 363 -3.61 -1.01 5.37
CA HIS A 363 -2.29 -0.53 5.76
C HIS A 363 -1.44 -1.56 6.53
N MET A 364 -2.01 -2.69 6.93
CA MET A 364 -1.35 -3.80 7.61
C MET A 364 -1.00 -4.95 6.65
N TYR A 365 -1.65 -5.01 5.46
CA TYR A 365 -1.58 -6.13 4.52
C TYR A 365 -1.24 -5.68 3.08
N ASP A 366 -2.22 -5.53 2.21
CA ASP A 366 -1.99 -5.35 0.77
C ASP A 366 -1.32 -4.02 0.42
N VAL A 367 -1.73 -2.93 1.06
CA VAL A 367 -1.11 -1.61 0.84
C VAL A 367 0.28 -1.53 1.48
N LEU A 368 0.50 -2.19 2.63
CA LEU A 368 1.83 -2.34 3.21
C LEU A 368 2.75 -3.07 2.24
N ARG A 369 2.30 -4.21 1.68
CA ARG A 369 3.04 -4.97 0.67
C ARG A 369 3.44 -4.09 -0.51
N ALA A 370 2.46 -3.42 -1.13
CA ALA A 370 2.70 -2.57 -2.30
C ALA A 370 3.72 -1.47 -1.99
N ASP A 371 3.54 -0.76 -0.87
CA ASP A 371 4.50 0.27 -0.44
C ASP A 371 5.90 -0.29 -0.27
N ARG A 372 6.07 -1.36 0.51
CA ARG A 372 7.39 -1.88 0.88
C ARG A 372 8.14 -2.47 -0.30
N CYS A 373 7.50 -3.36 -1.08
CA CYS A 373 8.14 -4.01 -2.22
C CYS A 373 8.58 -3.01 -3.29
N ILE A 374 7.81 -1.96 -3.49
CA ILE A 374 8.08 -0.94 -4.50
C ILE A 374 9.13 0.05 -3.98
N SER A 375 8.97 0.55 -2.77
CA SER A 375 9.82 1.62 -2.24
C SER A 375 11.25 1.20 -1.89
N VAL A 376 11.46 -0.04 -1.43
CA VAL A 376 12.82 -0.56 -1.17
C VAL A 376 13.67 -0.58 -2.43
N ASN A 377 13.02 -0.67 -3.59
CA ASN A 377 13.64 -0.62 -4.92
C ASN A 377 13.65 0.80 -5.53
N SER A 378 13.57 1.85 -4.72
CA SER A 378 13.62 3.25 -5.16
C SER A 378 12.55 3.59 -6.21
N LEU A 379 11.35 3.06 -6.03
CA LEU A 379 10.18 3.28 -6.87
C LEU A 379 9.03 3.86 -6.03
N GLU A 380 8.03 4.47 -6.67
CA GLU A 380 6.82 4.97 -6.04
C GLU A 380 5.59 4.16 -6.45
N ALA A 381 4.84 3.63 -5.48
CA ALA A 381 3.54 3.02 -5.71
C ALA A 381 2.44 4.08 -5.82
N ARG A 382 1.53 3.93 -6.78
CA ARG A 382 0.26 4.64 -6.87
C ARG A 382 -0.88 3.65 -7.04
N VAL A 383 -1.95 3.85 -6.28
CA VAL A 383 -3.08 2.90 -6.18
C VAL A 383 -4.40 3.54 -6.64
N PRO A 384 -4.76 3.45 -7.92
CA PRO A 384 -5.96 4.09 -8.48
C PRO A 384 -7.27 3.70 -7.80
N PHE A 385 -7.42 2.43 -7.38
CA PHE A 385 -8.58 1.97 -6.63
C PHE A 385 -8.69 2.57 -5.22
N GLY A 386 -7.60 3.17 -4.72
CA GLY A 386 -7.55 3.93 -3.47
C GLY A 386 -7.94 5.41 -3.62
N ASP A 387 -8.46 5.83 -4.78
CA ASP A 387 -9.01 7.18 -4.92
C ASP A 387 -10.12 7.42 -3.90
N LEU A 388 -10.04 8.52 -3.15
CA LEU A 388 -10.93 8.77 -2.02
C LEU A 388 -12.40 8.84 -2.43
N ASP A 389 -12.67 9.40 -3.61
CA ASP A 389 -14.01 9.56 -4.15
C ASP A 389 -14.56 8.22 -4.65
N PHE A 390 -13.68 7.41 -5.26
CA PHE A 390 -14.00 6.06 -5.68
C PHE A 390 -14.32 5.17 -4.48
N VAL A 391 -13.47 5.16 -3.46
CA VAL A 391 -13.66 4.33 -2.25
C VAL A 391 -14.96 4.71 -1.53
N ARG A 392 -15.20 6.00 -1.29
CA ARG A 392 -16.46 6.47 -0.65
C ARG A 392 -17.68 5.99 -1.42
N TYR A 393 -17.65 6.14 -2.76
CA TYR A 393 -18.78 5.71 -3.58
C TYR A 393 -19.00 4.21 -3.53
N VAL A 394 -17.94 3.39 -3.74
CA VAL A 394 -18.07 1.92 -3.73
C VAL A 394 -18.52 1.41 -2.36
N MET A 395 -18.06 2.01 -1.26
CA MET A 395 -18.53 1.67 0.08
C MET A 395 -20.00 2.06 0.29
N SER A 396 -20.52 3.08 -0.39
CA SER A 396 -21.92 3.50 -0.30
C SER A 396 -22.90 2.68 -1.17
N ILE A 397 -22.41 1.83 -2.06
CA ILE A 397 -23.26 0.94 -2.88
C ILE A 397 -23.98 -0.04 -1.96
N ASP A 398 -25.28 -0.31 -2.20
CA ASP A 398 -26.03 -1.34 -1.49
C ASP A 398 -25.27 -2.68 -1.58
N PRO A 399 -24.83 -3.26 -0.45
CA PRO A 399 -24.01 -4.46 -0.46
C PRO A 399 -24.68 -5.66 -1.12
N LYS A 400 -26.02 -5.68 -1.25
CA LYS A 400 -26.75 -6.71 -2.04
C LYS A 400 -26.28 -6.76 -3.48
N LEU A 401 -25.92 -5.60 -4.06
CA LEU A 401 -25.41 -5.52 -5.44
C LEU A 401 -23.97 -5.99 -5.56
N LYS A 402 -23.19 -5.93 -4.47
CA LYS A 402 -21.78 -6.35 -4.44
C LYS A 402 -21.58 -7.84 -4.17
N MET A 403 -22.53 -8.49 -3.50
CA MET A 403 -22.49 -9.93 -3.26
C MET A 403 -22.43 -10.71 -4.56
N ASN A 404 -21.67 -11.81 -4.56
CA ASN A 404 -21.56 -12.68 -5.74
C ASN A 404 -22.84 -13.54 -5.93
N THR A 405 -23.89 -12.92 -6.46
CA THR A 405 -25.15 -13.58 -6.87
C THR A 405 -25.19 -13.90 -8.37
N TYR A 406 -24.07 -13.65 -9.09
CA TYR A 406 -23.96 -13.76 -10.54
C TYR A 406 -22.99 -14.87 -10.97
N ASP A 407 -22.55 -15.72 -10.06
CA ASP A 407 -21.49 -16.72 -10.27
C ASP A 407 -20.16 -16.11 -10.83
N MET A 408 -19.98 -14.82 -10.61
CA MET A 408 -18.83 -14.06 -11.10
C MET A 408 -18.40 -13.00 -10.07
N GLY A 409 -17.24 -13.20 -9.46
CA GLY A 409 -16.67 -12.22 -8.54
C GLY A 409 -16.42 -10.86 -9.19
N LYS A 410 -16.64 -9.77 -8.43
CA LYS A 410 -16.50 -8.37 -8.89
C LYS A 410 -17.41 -8.02 -10.08
N TYR A 411 -18.60 -8.59 -10.14
CA TYR A 411 -19.52 -8.44 -11.27
C TYR A 411 -19.77 -6.97 -11.66
N LEU A 412 -20.01 -6.09 -10.68
CA LEU A 412 -20.25 -4.65 -10.94
C LEU A 412 -19.06 -3.98 -11.64
N LEU A 413 -17.84 -4.28 -11.21
CA LEU A 413 -16.63 -3.74 -11.83
C LEU A 413 -16.48 -4.22 -13.28
N ARG A 414 -16.73 -5.50 -13.55
CA ARG A 414 -16.68 -6.08 -14.90
C ARG A 414 -17.74 -5.45 -15.82
N ARG A 415 -18.99 -5.39 -15.33
CA ARG A 415 -20.12 -4.80 -16.06
C ARG A 415 -19.89 -3.32 -16.35
N ALA A 416 -19.23 -2.58 -15.44
CA ALA A 416 -18.91 -1.17 -15.63
C ALA A 416 -18.06 -0.92 -16.90
N PHE A 417 -17.28 -1.90 -17.35
CA PHE A 417 -16.39 -1.78 -18.52
C PHE A 417 -16.75 -2.70 -19.69
N GLU A 418 -17.83 -3.48 -19.59
CA GLU A 418 -18.25 -4.45 -20.61
C GLU A 418 -18.43 -3.83 -22.00
N LYS A 419 -18.99 -2.62 -22.06
CA LYS A 419 -19.30 -1.94 -23.32
C LYS A 419 -18.15 -1.11 -23.88
N ASP A 420 -17.06 -0.94 -23.13
CA ASP A 420 -15.97 -0.04 -23.50
C ASP A 420 -14.95 -0.65 -24.46
N GLY A 421 -14.92 -1.97 -24.57
CA GLY A 421 -13.97 -2.69 -25.44
C GLY A 421 -12.48 -2.41 -25.08
N ILE A 422 -12.18 -2.05 -23.83
CA ILE A 422 -10.82 -1.71 -23.40
C ILE A 422 -10.01 -2.92 -22.96
N LEU A 423 -10.68 -4.07 -22.77
CA LEU A 423 -10.06 -5.37 -22.47
C LEU A 423 -10.70 -6.45 -23.34
N PRO A 424 -9.97 -7.54 -23.65
CA PRO A 424 -10.58 -8.74 -24.22
C PRO A 424 -11.61 -9.35 -23.25
N ASP A 425 -12.70 -9.91 -23.78
CA ASP A 425 -13.73 -10.57 -22.97
C ASP A 425 -13.16 -11.68 -22.08
N GLU A 426 -12.20 -12.46 -22.60
CA GLU A 426 -11.52 -13.51 -21.84
C GLU A 426 -10.75 -13.00 -20.61
N ILE A 427 -10.36 -11.72 -20.59
CA ILE A 427 -9.72 -11.06 -19.45
C ILE A 427 -10.79 -10.42 -18.56
N LEU A 428 -11.71 -9.68 -19.16
CA LEU A 428 -12.78 -8.98 -18.44
C LEU A 428 -13.63 -9.97 -17.61
N TRP A 429 -13.87 -11.17 -18.13
CA TRP A 429 -14.69 -12.21 -17.49
C TRP A 429 -13.88 -13.39 -16.94
N ARG A 430 -12.53 -13.27 -16.85
CA ARG A 430 -11.66 -14.27 -16.23
C ARG A 430 -11.99 -14.45 -14.76
N GLN A 431 -12.08 -15.69 -14.28
CA GLN A 431 -12.20 -15.99 -12.85
C GLN A 431 -10.98 -15.46 -12.07
N LYS A 432 -11.24 -14.92 -10.88
CA LYS A 432 -10.19 -14.37 -10.01
C LYS A 432 -9.27 -15.49 -9.50
N ALA A 433 -7.97 -15.27 -9.61
CA ALA A 433 -6.93 -16.03 -8.93
C ALA A 433 -6.14 -15.09 -8.01
N ALA A 434 -5.62 -15.61 -6.89
CA ALA A 434 -4.72 -14.84 -6.02
C ALA A 434 -3.37 -14.65 -6.73
N PHE A 435 -2.73 -13.52 -6.56
CA PHE A 435 -1.41 -13.26 -7.14
C PHE A 435 -0.38 -14.31 -6.69
N SER A 436 -0.32 -14.63 -5.39
CA SER A 436 0.56 -15.68 -4.86
C SER A 436 0.36 -17.07 -5.48
N ASP A 437 -0.86 -17.36 -5.97
CA ASP A 437 -1.18 -18.63 -6.61
C ASP A 437 -0.93 -18.58 -8.13
N ALA A 438 -1.15 -17.45 -8.78
CA ALA A 438 -1.12 -17.30 -10.23
C ALA A 438 0.27 -16.97 -10.79
N VAL A 439 1.19 -16.44 -9.99
CA VAL A 439 2.61 -16.31 -10.37
C VAL A 439 3.29 -17.67 -10.53
N GLY A 440 2.72 -18.73 -9.97
CA GLY A 440 3.14 -20.13 -10.05
C GLY A 440 2.71 -20.87 -8.78
N HIS A 441 1.90 -21.91 -8.93
CA HIS A 441 1.43 -22.72 -7.78
C HIS A 441 2.57 -23.28 -6.93
N SER A 442 3.73 -23.55 -7.56
CA SER A 442 4.93 -24.06 -6.90
C SER A 442 5.48 -23.12 -5.83
N MET A 443 5.39 -21.79 -5.98
CA MET A 443 6.00 -20.83 -5.03
C MET A 443 5.50 -21.02 -3.60
N VAL A 444 4.19 -21.11 -3.39
CA VAL A 444 3.61 -21.31 -2.06
C VAL A 444 4.00 -22.69 -1.49
N ASP A 445 4.00 -23.72 -2.33
CA ASP A 445 4.37 -25.06 -1.93
C ASP A 445 5.87 -25.16 -1.60
N ASP A 446 6.73 -24.45 -2.33
CA ASP A 446 8.15 -24.34 -2.06
C ASP A 446 8.45 -23.63 -0.73
N LEU A 447 7.74 -22.54 -0.41
CA LEU A 447 7.87 -21.85 0.87
C LEU A 447 7.44 -22.75 2.05
N LYS A 448 6.33 -23.48 1.90
CA LYS A 448 5.89 -24.46 2.90
C LYS A 448 6.90 -25.58 3.08
N ALA A 449 7.36 -26.18 1.98
CA ALA A 449 8.36 -27.26 2.01
C ALA A 449 9.68 -26.80 2.65
N TYR A 450 10.07 -25.55 2.41
CA TYR A 450 11.23 -24.97 3.07
C TYR A 450 11.02 -24.87 4.59
N ALA A 451 9.90 -24.32 5.04
CA ALA A 451 9.58 -24.25 6.47
C ALA A 451 9.51 -25.63 7.14
N GLU A 452 8.93 -26.62 6.46
CA GLU A 452 8.93 -28.02 6.92
C GLU A 452 10.35 -28.60 7.08
N SER A 453 11.30 -28.16 6.26
CA SER A 453 12.69 -28.61 6.35
C SER A 453 13.48 -27.94 7.47
N VAL A 454 13.00 -26.78 7.99
CA VAL A 454 13.69 -26.02 9.05
C VAL A 454 13.37 -26.55 10.44
N TYR A 455 12.12 -26.99 10.69
CA TYR A 455 11.67 -27.44 12.01
C TYR A 455 11.18 -28.87 12.01
N THR A 456 11.59 -29.67 13.02
CA THR A 456 10.88 -30.92 13.34
C THR A 456 9.53 -30.60 14.00
N ASP A 457 8.65 -31.63 14.12
CA ASP A 457 7.35 -31.44 14.81
C ASP A 457 7.54 -31.14 16.30
N GLU A 458 8.56 -31.73 16.94
CA GLU A 458 8.90 -31.49 18.32
C GLU A 458 9.44 -30.05 18.55
N GLN A 459 10.31 -29.58 17.65
CA GLN A 459 10.81 -28.20 17.68
C GLN A 459 9.66 -27.21 17.50
N PHE A 460 8.78 -27.44 16.53
CA PHE A 460 7.61 -26.60 16.32
C PHE A 460 6.72 -26.53 17.57
N ALA A 461 6.37 -27.67 18.17
CA ALA A 461 5.52 -27.73 19.36
C ALA A 461 6.13 -27.03 20.59
N GLU A 462 7.47 -26.96 20.67
CA GLU A 462 8.16 -26.25 21.75
C GLU A 462 8.30 -24.77 21.44
N ASP A 463 8.71 -24.41 20.22
CA ASP A 463 9.09 -23.03 19.85
C ASP A 463 7.88 -22.10 19.76
N ILE A 464 6.69 -22.58 19.40
CA ILE A 464 5.47 -21.75 19.41
C ILE A 464 5.14 -21.19 20.78
N LYS A 465 5.56 -21.86 21.86
CA LYS A 465 5.33 -21.43 23.26
C LYS A 465 6.10 -20.14 23.63
N LYS A 466 7.08 -19.76 22.84
CA LYS A 466 7.82 -18.49 23.02
C LYS A 466 6.94 -17.26 22.74
N TYR A 467 5.82 -17.44 22.02
CA TYR A 467 5.00 -16.36 21.51
C TYR A 467 3.60 -16.37 22.15
N ASP A 468 3.32 -15.36 22.96
CA ASP A 468 2.06 -15.14 23.68
C ASP A 468 1.04 -14.31 22.87
N PHE A 469 1.49 -13.68 21.79
CA PHE A 469 0.68 -12.83 20.92
C PHE A 469 0.81 -13.31 19.45
N ALA A 470 -0.32 -13.46 18.76
CA ALA A 470 -0.40 -13.99 17.40
C ALA A 470 0.46 -15.27 17.28
N THR A 471 0.13 -16.26 18.10
CA THR A 471 0.90 -17.52 18.21
C THR A 471 0.95 -18.21 16.86
N PRO A 472 2.15 -18.56 16.34
CA PRO A 472 2.29 -19.32 15.12
C PRO A 472 1.54 -20.64 15.16
N PHE A 473 0.89 -21.01 14.04
CA PHE A 473 0.01 -22.18 13.94
C PHE A 473 0.45 -23.18 12.86
N THR A 474 1.46 -22.84 12.09
CA THR A 474 2.16 -23.71 11.12
C THR A 474 3.66 -23.48 11.23
N LYS A 475 4.49 -24.42 10.75
CA LYS A 475 5.95 -24.23 10.67
C LYS A 475 6.33 -23.02 9.82
N GLU A 476 5.56 -22.73 8.78
CA GLU A 476 5.73 -21.52 7.98
C GLU A 476 5.50 -20.25 8.79
N SER A 477 4.39 -20.17 9.54
CA SER A 477 4.13 -19.00 10.40
C SER A 477 5.17 -18.86 11.52
N LEU A 478 5.71 -19.97 12.03
CA LEU A 478 6.80 -19.94 12.99
C LEU A 478 8.09 -19.40 12.38
N LEU A 479 8.46 -19.88 11.18
CA LEU A 479 9.65 -19.40 10.46
C LEU A 479 9.57 -17.90 10.21
N TYR A 480 8.41 -17.42 9.75
CA TYR A 480 8.22 -15.99 9.49
C TYR A 480 8.27 -15.17 10.77
N ARG A 481 7.73 -15.70 11.86
CA ARG A 481 7.79 -15.04 13.16
C ARG A 481 9.22 -15.01 13.73
N ASP A 482 9.98 -16.09 13.65
CA ASP A 482 11.38 -16.13 14.12
C ASP A 482 12.26 -15.13 13.32
N ILE A 483 12.08 -15.06 11.99
CA ILE A 483 12.77 -14.07 11.18
C ILE A 483 12.35 -12.64 11.54
N PHE A 484 11.06 -12.38 11.73
CA PHE A 484 10.56 -11.07 12.16
C PHE A 484 11.21 -10.62 13.47
N GLU A 485 11.24 -11.48 14.49
CA GLU A 485 11.81 -11.15 15.81
C GLU A 485 13.32 -10.84 15.75
N LYS A 486 14.04 -11.37 14.77
CA LYS A 486 15.44 -11.03 14.53
C LYS A 486 15.65 -9.55 14.17
N TYR A 487 14.70 -8.95 13.42
CA TYR A 487 14.78 -7.58 12.94
C TYR A 487 13.94 -6.58 13.75
N TYR A 488 12.88 -7.07 14.40
CA TYR A 488 11.92 -6.28 15.18
C TYR A 488 11.69 -6.91 16.56
N PRO A 489 12.75 -7.08 17.38
CA PRO A 489 12.66 -7.80 18.63
C PRO A 489 11.65 -7.15 19.56
N GLY A 490 10.68 -7.94 20.05
CA GLY A 490 9.64 -7.49 20.98
C GLY A 490 8.55 -6.60 20.36
N GLN A 491 8.56 -6.36 19.03
CA GLN A 491 7.62 -5.45 18.36
C GLN A 491 6.45 -6.18 17.69
N ALA A 492 6.17 -7.42 18.08
CA ALA A 492 5.11 -8.21 17.44
C ALA A 492 3.74 -7.53 17.43
N ARG A 493 3.44 -6.70 18.43
CA ARG A 493 2.15 -6.00 18.57
C ARG A 493 1.94 -4.87 17.54
N MET A 494 2.98 -4.47 16.79
CA MET A 494 2.82 -3.56 15.66
C MET A 494 2.11 -4.22 14.46
N VAL A 495 2.08 -5.55 14.40
CA VAL A 495 1.31 -6.36 13.45
C VAL A 495 0.03 -6.80 14.15
N LYS A 496 -1.12 -6.58 13.50
CA LYS A 496 -2.42 -6.83 14.15
C LYS A 496 -2.65 -8.31 14.45
N ASP A 497 -2.51 -9.16 13.43
CA ASP A 497 -2.67 -10.62 13.47
C ASP A 497 -2.27 -11.22 12.11
N PHE A 498 -2.31 -12.53 11.98
CA PHE A 498 -2.30 -13.20 10.69
C PHE A 498 -3.60 -12.91 9.92
N TRP A 499 -3.47 -12.56 8.65
CA TRP A 499 -4.62 -12.44 7.78
C TRP A 499 -5.25 -13.82 7.53
N MET A 500 -6.52 -13.95 7.85
CA MET A 500 -7.31 -15.17 7.60
C MET A 500 -8.67 -14.78 7.02
N PRO A 501 -9.32 -15.65 6.22
CA PRO A 501 -10.74 -15.54 5.93
C PRO A 501 -11.55 -15.47 7.23
N ASN A 502 -12.76 -14.92 7.16
CA ASN A 502 -13.61 -14.81 8.35
C ASN A 502 -14.07 -16.20 8.83
N LYS A 503 -13.37 -16.76 9.80
CA LYS A 503 -13.59 -18.13 10.31
C LYS A 503 -15.00 -18.37 10.87
N THR A 504 -15.77 -17.30 11.16
CA THR A 504 -17.15 -17.44 11.62
C THR A 504 -18.13 -17.77 10.49
N TRP A 505 -17.70 -17.63 9.24
CA TRP A 505 -18.55 -17.92 8.09
C TRP A 505 -18.45 -19.39 7.66
N PRO A 506 -19.58 -20.05 7.34
CA PRO A 506 -19.55 -21.41 6.84
C PRO A 506 -18.68 -21.55 5.60
N GLY A 507 -17.67 -22.43 5.64
CA GLY A 507 -16.73 -22.65 4.53
C GLY A 507 -15.46 -21.81 4.57
N CYS A 508 -15.30 -20.93 5.55
CA CYS A 508 -14.11 -20.10 5.77
C CYS A 508 -13.29 -20.52 7.02
N ASP A 509 -13.68 -21.55 7.74
CA ASP A 509 -12.89 -22.12 8.84
C ASP A 509 -11.77 -23.00 8.26
N VAL A 510 -10.67 -22.35 7.95
CA VAL A 510 -9.48 -22.92 7.31
C VAL A 510 -8.21 -22.55 8.09
N ASP A 511 -7.20 -23.41 8.00
CA ASP A 511 -5.90 -23.20 8.67
C ASP A 511 -4.82 -22.66 7.72
N ASP A 512 -5.14 -22.53 6.44
CA ASP A 512 -4.28 -21.87 5.44
C ASP A 512 -5.01 -20.66 4.85
N PRO A 513 -4.38 -19.49 4.79
CA PRO A 513 -5.01 -18.29 4.26
C PRO A 513 -5.16 -18.28 2.74
N SER A 514 -4.57 -19.25 2.01
CA SER A 514 -4.66 -19.32 0.55
C SER A 514 -6.09 -19.50 0.06
N ALA A 515 -6.46 -18.77 -0.98
CA ALA A 515 -7.76 -18.95 -1.63
C ALA A 515 -7.97 -20.36 -2.19
N ARG A 516 -6.89 -21.07 -2.56
CA ARG A 516 -6.97 -22.45 -3.12
C ARG A 516 -7.54 -23.48 -2.16
N VAL A 517 -7.54 -23.26 -0.85
CA VAL A 517 -8.17 -24.19 0.11
C VAL A 517 -9.68 -24.01 0.19
N LEU A 518 -10.23 -22.94 -0.36
CA LEU A 518 -11.65 -22.65 -0.37
C LEU A 518 -12.38 -23.50 -1.43
N LYS A 519 -13.57 -23.99 -1.08
CA LYS A 519 -14.37 -24.86 -1.97
C LYS A 519 -14.77 -24.20 -3.30
N ASN A 520 -14.89 -22.86 -3.32
CA ASN A 520 -15.25 -22.08 -4.51
C ASN A 520 -14.05 -21.65 -5.36
N TYR A 521 -12.84 -22.14 -5.06
CA TYR A 521 -11.65 -21.79 -5.86
C TYR A 521 -11.79 -22.28 -7.31
N GLY A 522 -12.29 -23.50 -7.52
CA GLY A 522 -12.64 -24.06 -8.83
C GLY A 522 -11.48 -24.04 -9.83
N ALA A 523 -11.74 -23.51 -11.04
CA ALA A 523 -10.75 -23.35 -12.10
C ALA A 523 -9.93 -22.05 -12.00
N SER A 524 -10.04 -21.30 -10.90
CA SER A 524 -9.25 -20.09 -10.67
C SER A 524 -7.77 -20.45 -10.61
N GLY A 525 -6.93 -19.77 -11.35
CA GLY A 525 -5.50 -20.09 -11.41
C GLY A 525 -5.12 -21.26 -12.33
N LYS A 526 -6.01 -21.66 -13.25
CA LYS A 526 -5.73 -22.65 -14.31
C LYS A 526 -5.60 -21.97 -15.66
#